data_06027ad6a081f9da9aaa92024bc16658
#
_entry.id   06027ad6a081f9da9aaa92024bc16658
#
_cell.length_a   1.000
_cell.length_b   1.000
_cell.length_c   1.000
_cell.angle_alpha   90.00
_cell.angle_beta   90.00
_cell.angle_gamma   90.00
#
_symmetry.space_group_name_H-M   'P 1'
#
loop_
_entity.id
_entity.type
_entity.pdbx_description
1 polymer ?
#
loop_
_entity_poly.entity_id
_entity_poly.type
_entity_poly.pdbx_seq_one_letter_code
_entity_poly.pdbx_strand_id
1 'polypeptide(L)'
;GSKKLRMGYTTGSCAAAAARGAAFMLLSGKEIQEVKIHTPKGIVLNLELLDIRRSAEKVSCAVRKDGGDDPDVTDKALIYAEVTFGTEEGIVIDGGFGVGRVTKPGLDQPVGNAAINHVPRQMIRENVEEIQKKLDDFRALQVIISVPEGEELAKHTFNPRLGITGGISILGTSGIVVPMSEEALISTIRVEMEMRKAQGDRVLLVTPGNYGQDFLKTYPWVRADHSVKCSNYVGKTLEFAAELGFDAILFVAHLGKFVKVSGGIMNTHSHEADCRAELLTAQAVRAGADLALAKKLLETGTTEEAVQILKEAGCLKESGKIGRAVQQECRDRS
;
A
#
# COMPACT_ATOMS: atom_id res chain seq x y z
N GLY A 1 -15.34 -5.06 -24.75
CA GLY A 1 -14.61 -3.88 -24.30
C GLY A 1 -14.48 -3.90 -22.79
N SER A 2 -13.26 -3.80 -22.24
CA SER A 2 -13.03 -3.67 -20.81
C SER A 2 -13.69 -2.37 -20.33
N LYS A 3 -14.60 -2.48 -19.37
CA LYS A 3 -15.25 -1.32 -18.76
C LYS A 3 -14.15 -0.50 -18.06
N LYS A 4 -13.94 0.74 -18.51
CA LYS A 4 -12.99 1.65 -17.86
C LYS A 4 -13.55 2.02 -16.48
N LEU A 5 -12.84 1.64 -15.42
CA LEU A 5 -13.24 1.94 -14.05
C LEU A 5 -13.09 3.43 -13.76
N ARG A 6 -14.01 3.99 -12.98
CA ARG A 6 -14.02 5.40 -12.60
C ARG A 6 -13.00 5.64 -11.48
N MET A 7 -12.10 6.60 -11.69
CA MET A 7 -11.17 7.06 -10.66
C MET A 7 -11.88 7.85 -9.57
N GLY A 8 -11.31 7.81 -8.38
CA GLY A 8 -11.69 8.62 -7.24
C GLY A 8 -10.53 9.50 -6.77
N TYR A 9 -10.68 10.09 -5.58
CA TYR A 9 -9.63 10.86 -4.92
C TYR A 9 -9.48 10.44 -3.46
N THR A 10 -8.27 10.65 -2.94
CA THR A 10 -7.84 10.14 -1.64
C THR A 10 -8.39 10.98 -0.48
N THR A 11 -8.35 10.43 0.75
CA THR A 11 -8.62 11.19 1.98
C THR A 11 -7.66 12.39 2.12
N GLY A 12 -6.40 12.24 1.68
CA GLY A 12 -5.42 13.33 1.64
C GLY A 12 -5.85 14.49 0.74
N SER A 13 -6.38 14.19 -0.44
CA SER A 13 -6.95 15.22 -1.34
C SER A 13 -8.16 15.91 -0.73
N CYS A 14 -9.06 15.17 -0.08
CA CYS A 14 -10.20 15.75 0.62
C CYS A 14 -9.76 16.70 1.74
N ALA A 15 -8.79 16.27 2.56
CA ALA A 15 -8.26 17.10 3.64
C ALA A 15 -7.59 18.37 3.12
N ALA A 16 -6.79 18.27 2.07
CA ALA A 16 -6.13 19.43 1.45
C ALA A 16 -7.15 20.43 0.85
N ALA A 17 -8.18 19.94 0.18
CA ALA A 17 -9.24 20.76 -0.38
C ALA A 17 -10.06 21.49 0.70
N ALA A 18 -10.46 20.77 1.74
CA ALA A 18 -11.17 21.35 2.88
C ALA A 18 -10.32 22.41 3.60
N ALA A 19 -9.04 22.13 3.82
CA ALA A 19 -8.10 23.08 4.43
C ALA A 19 -7.90 24.33 3.57
N ARG A 20 -7.75 24.16 2.26
CA ARG A 20 -7.65 25.28 1.31
C ARG A 20 -8.87 26.18 1.37
N GLY A 21 -10.07 25.59 1.32
CA GLY A 21 -11.33 26.33 1.38
C GLY A 21 -11.51 27.04 2.71
N ALA A 22 -11.27 26.38 3.83
CA ALA A 22 -11.39 26.96 5.16
C ALA A 22 -10.38 28.10 5.37
N ALA A 23 -9.14 27.93 4.95
CA ALA A 23 -8.11 28.97 5.03
C ALA A 23 -8.48 30.21 4.19
N PHE A 24 -8.95 30.00 2.96
CA PHE A 24 -9.40 31.11 2.10
C PHE A 24 -10.54 31.88 2.75
N MET A 25 -11.56 31.18 3.25
CA MET A 25 -12.73 31.82 3.88
C MET A 25 -12.37 32.55 5.17
N LEU A 26 -11.44 32.00 5.98
CA LEU A 26 -10.97 32.64 7.20
C LEU A 26 -10.19 33.93 6.90
N LEU A 27 -9.24 33.88 5.99
CA LEU A 27 -8.34 34.99 5.70
C LEU A 27 -9.00 36.09 4.85
N SER A 28 -9.86 35.72 3.90
CA SER A 28 -10.54 36.67 3.02
C SER A 28 -11.85 37.22 3.59
N GLY A 29 -12.46 36.52 4.54
CA GLY A 29 -13.81 36.81 5.01
C GLY A 29 -14.91 36.52 3.97
N LYS A 30 -14.58 35.90 2.85
CA LYS A 30 -15.53 35.59 1.77
C LYS A 30 -15.89 34.11 1.78
N GLU A 31 -17.15 33.80 1.51
CA GLU A 31 -17.60 32.41 1.36
C GLU A 31 -17.36 31.90 -0.07
N ILE A 32 -16.93 30.66 -0.18
CA ILE A 32 -16.82 29.94 -1.43
C ILE A 32 -17.45 28.54 -1.28
N GLN A 33 -17.95 27.96 -2.37
CA GLN A 33 -18.66 26.70 -2.39
C GLN A 33 -17.82 25.55 -2.97
N GLU A 34 -16.72 25.86 -3.63
CA GLU A 34 -15.84 24.89 -4.26
C GLU A 34 -14.40 25.38 -4.29
N VAL A 35 -13.47 24.43 -4.39
CA VAL A 35 -12.04 24.71 -4.54
C VAL A 35 -11.42 23.85 -5.62
N LYS A 36 -10.36 24.37 -6.22
CA LYS A 36 -9.45 23.61 -7.08
C LYS A 36 -8.19 23.25 -6.33
N ILE A 37 -7.78 21.98 -6.41
CA ILE A 37 -6.49 21.55 -5.92
C ILE A 37 -5.73 20.81 -7.03
N HIS A 38 -4.41 20.95 -7.01
CA HIS A 38 -3.49 20.16 -7.83
C HIS A 38 -3.03 18.95 -7.04
N THR A 39 -3.23 17.75 -7.59
CA THR A 39 -2.77 16.52 -6.94
C THR A 39 -1.33 16.24 -7.30
N PRO A 40 -0.59 15.44 -6.48
CA PRO A 40 0.76 14.98 -6.82
C PRO A 40 0.84 14.26 -8.17
N LYS A 41 -0.24 13.60 -8.59
CA LYS A 41 -0.35 12.95 -9.91
C LYS A 41 -0.46 13.95 -11.07
N GLY A 42 -0.62 15.25 -10.79
CA GLY A 42 -0.81 16.29 -11.81
C GLY A 42 -2.25 16.47 -12.29
N ILE A 43 -3.21 15.75 -11.69
CA ILE A 43 -4.63 15.89 -12.00
C ILE A 43 -5.20 17.01 -11.13
N VAL A 44 -5.94 17.92 -11.74
CA VAL A 44 -6.67 18.97 -11.05
C VAL A 44 -8.03 18.44 -10.61
N LEU A 45 -8.35 18.60 -9.34
CA LEU A 45 -9.66 18.27 -8.78
C LEU A 45 -10.44 19.54 -8.45
N ASN A 46 -11.72 19.53 -8.81
CA ASN A 46 -12.69 20.55 -8.47
C ASN A 46 -13.66 19.98 -7.45
N LEU A 47 -13.55 20.39 -6.20
CA LEU A 47 -14.24 19.75 -5.08
C LEU A 47 -15.19 20.73 -4.40
N GLU A 48 -16.42 20.24 -4.16
CA GLU A 48 -17.45 20.97 -3.42
C GLU A 48 -17.13 21.00 -1.93
N LEU A 49 -17.34 22.18 -1.32
CA LEU A 49 -17.25 22.38 0.12
C LEU A 49 -18.63 22.24 0.76
N LEU A 50 -18.71 21.38 1.75
CA LEU A 50 -19.96 21.05 2.46
C LEU A 50 -19.88 21.53 3.90
N ASP A 51 -21.03 21.66 4.54
CA ASP A 51 -21.19 22.01 5.95
C ASP A 51 -20.26 23.17 6.39
N ILE A 52 -20.32 24.25 5.66
CA ILE A 52 -19.47 25.44 5.89
C ILE A 52 -19.95 26.16 7.16
N ARG A 53 -19.04 26.34 8.13
CA ARG A 53 -19.28 27.10 9.36
C ARG A 53 -18.20 28.13 9.52
N ARG A 54 -18.61 29.38 9.70
CA ARG A 54 -17.70 30.54 9.68
C ARG A 54 -17.90 31.47 10.87
N SER A 55 -16.79 31.88 11.42
CA SER A 55 -16.69 33.02 12.34
C SER A 55 -15.46 33.87 11.99
N ALA A 56 -15.23 34.95 12.71
CA ALA A 56 -14.05 35.79 12.51
C ALA A 56 -12.73 35.08 12.90
N GLU A 57 -12.81 34.07 13.76
CA GLU A 57 -11.64 33.40 14.33
C GLU A 57 -11.44 31.97 13.85
N LYS A 58 -12.50 31.40 13.26
CA LYS A 58 -12.54 30.00 12.89
C LYS A 58 -13.44 29.74 11.68
N VAL A 59 -12.95 28.91 10.76
CA VAL A 59 -13.76 28.38 9.65
C VAL A 59 -13.56 26.88 9.61
N SER A 60 -14.65 26.13 9.43
CA SER A 60 -14.63 24.70 9.12
C SER A 60 -15.50 24.39 7.91
N CYS A 61 -15.09 23.40 7.16
CA CYS A 61 -15.86 22.82 6.05
C CYS A 61 -15.43 21.40 5.80
N ALA A 62 -16.23 20.68 5.02
CA ALA A 62 -15.97 19.28 4.68
C ALA A 62 -15.90 19.06 3.18
N VAL A 63 -15.21 18.02 2.79
CA VAL A 63 -15.23 17.44 1.44
C VAL A 63 -15.66 15.98 1.57
N ARG A 64 -16.62 15.57 0.72
CA ARG A 64 -17.05 14.18 0.65
C ARG A 64 -16.06 13.40 -0.17
N LYS A 65 -15.52 12.32 0.41
CA LYS A 65 -14.64 11.41 -0.32
C LYS A 65 -15.43 10.65 -1.37
N ASP A 66 -14.85 10.54 -2.56
CA ASP A 66 -15.31 9.68 -3.63
C ASP A 66 -14.18 8.71 -4.01
N GLY A 67 -14.37 7.44 -3.70
CA GLY A 67 -13.42 6.37 -4.01
C GLY A 67 -13.49 5.89 -5.46
N GLY A 68 -14.38 6.43 -6.28
CA GLY A 68 -14.60 5.93 -7.63
C GLY A 68 -15.23 4.54 -7.61
N ASP A 69 -14.77 3.67 -8.49
CA ASP A 69 -15.19 2.27 -8.54
C ASP A 69 -14.34 1.35 -7.63
N ASP A 70 -13.50 1.92 -6.75
CA ASP A 70 -12.71 1.18 -5.78
C ASP A 70 -13.55 0.83 -4.54
N PRO A 71 -13.51 -0.42 -4.04
CA PRO A 71 -14.23 -0.81 -2.82
C PRO A 71 -13.51 -0.29 -1.57
N ASP A 72 -13.61 0.99 -1.30
CA ASP A 72 -12.95 1.67 -0.19
C ASP A 72 -13.91 1.86 0.99
N VAL A 73 -13.47 1.47 2.19
CA VAL A 73 -14.20 1.67 3.45
C VAL A 73 -14.51 3.15 3.70
N THR A 74 -13.65 4.06 3.27
CA THR A 74 -13.80 5.51 3.47
C THR A 74 -14.62 6.21 2.39
N ASP A 75 -15.14 5.48 1.40
CA ASP A 75 -15.99 6.07 0.37
C ASP A 75 -17.20 6.78 0.99
N LYS A 76 -17.49 7.98 0.49
CA LYS A 76 -18.55 8.90 0.95
C LYS A 76 -18.36 9.50 2.34
N ALA A 77 -17.28 9.20 3.05
CA ALA A 77 -16.97 9.86 4.31
C ALA A 77 -16.77 11.36 4.13
N LEU A 78 -17.20 12.14 5.12
CA LEU A 78 -16.94 13.58 5.17
C LEU A 78 -15.62 13.84 5.87
N ILE A 79 -14.69 14.48 5.17
CA ILE A 79 -13.40 14.88 5.70
C ILE A 79 -13.44 16.38 5.98
N TYR A 80 -13.39 16.76 7.24
CA TYR A 80 -13.43 18.15 7.69
C TYR A 80 -12.03 18.72 7.85
N ALA A 81 -11.90 20.00 7.57
CA ALA A 81 -10.79 20.81 8.04
C ALA A 81 -11.36 22.01 8.81
N GLU A 82 -10.83 22.26 9.98
CA GLU A 82 -11.06 23.45 10.78
C GLU A 82 -9.77 24.26 10.79
N VAL A 83 -9.84 25.51 10.35
CA VAL A 83 -8.70 26.44 10.34
C VAL A 83 -8.97 27.57 11.32
N THR A 84 -8.02 27.78 12.23
CA THR A 84 -8.02 28.84 13.25
C THR A 84 -6.70 29.60 13.18
N PHE A 85 -6.67 30.80 13.76
CA PHE A 85 -5.40 31.48 13.98
C PHE A 85 -4.59 30.75 15.07
N GLY A 86 -3.33 30.50 14.76
CA GLY A 86 -2.43 29.78 15.64
C GLY A 86 -1.65 30.70 16.59
N THR A 87 -1.04 30.11 17.60
CA THR A 87 -0.10 30.77 18.50
C THR A 87 1.36 30.51 18.15
N GLU A 88 1.63 29.45 17.41
CA GLU A 88 2.95 29.08 16.90
C GLU A 88 3.13 29.61 15.49
N GLU A 89 4.34 30.06 15.18
CA GLU A 89 4.66 30.57 13.84
C GLU A 89 4.46 29.50 12.76
N GLY A 90 3.90 29.91 11.62
CA GLY A 90 3.67 29.05 10.48
C GLY A 90 2.31 28.34 10.51
N ILE A 91 2.28 27.13 9.93
CA ILE A 91 1.08 26.30 9.80
C ILE A 91 1.28 25.03 10.60
N VAL A 92 0.45 24.84 11.62
CA VAL A 92 0.41 23.61 12.42
C VAL A 92 -0.74 22.73 11.94
N ILE A 93 -0.44 21.47 11.67
CA ILE A 93 -1.41 20.47 11.17
C ILE A 93 -1.53 19.37 12.21
N ASP A 94 -2.74 19.08 12.65
CA ASP A 94 -3.02 17.99 13.58
C ASP A 94 -4.36 17.31 13.22
N GLY A 95 -4.59 16.16 13.85
CA GLY A 95 -5.83 15.41 13.75
C GLY A 95 -6.75 15.67 14.95
N GLY A 96 -8.04 15.76 14.65
CA GLY A 96 -9.10 15.82 15.63
C GLY A 96 -9.90 14.52 15.69
N PHE A 97 -11.18 14.62 16.03
CA PHE A 97 -12.07 13.48 16.15
C PHE A 97 -12.12 12.64 14.87
N GLY A 98 -12.04 11.30 15.03
CA GLY A 98 -12.12 10.35 13.94
C GLY A 98 -10.88 10.21 13.06
N VAL A 99 -9.84 11.00 13.31
CA VAL A 99 -8.49 10.78 12.76
C VAL A 99 -7.66 10.01 13.78
N GLY A 100 -7.04 8.92 13.34
CA GLY A 100 -6.28 8.05 14.22
C GLY A 100 -5.05 8.74 14.80
N ARG A 101 -4.59 8.23 15.96
CA ARG A 101 -3.35 8.64 16.63
C ARG A 101 -2.38 7.45 16.65
N VAL A 102 -1.17 7.67 16.22
CA VAL A 102 -0.12 6.64 16.16
C VAL A 102 0.37 6.31 17.57
N THR A 103 0.35 5.02 17.92
CA THR A 103 0.81 4.52 19.23
C THR A 103 2.00 3.58 19.15
N LYS A 104 2.36 3.10 17.96
CA LYS A 104 3.48 2.18 17.74
C LYS A 104 4.48 2.76 16.75
N PRO A 105 5.79 2.51 16.93
CA PRO A 105 6.83 2.97 16.01
C PRO A 105 6.82 2.19 14.69
N GLY A 106 7.50 2.73 13.67
CA GLY A 106 7.70 2.07 12.37
C GLY A 106 6.66 2.40 11.31
N LEU A 107 5.67 3.24 11.61
CA LEU A 107 4.69 3.75 10.66
C LEU A 107 5.18 5.05 9.99
N ASP A 108 4.42 5.56 9.02
CA ASP A 108 4.73 6.83 8.32
C ASP A 108 4.92 7.99 9.30
N GLN A 109 4.09 8.07 10.33
CA GLN A 109 4.18 9.11 11.35
C GLN A 109 4.75 8.57 12.67
N PRO A 110 5.49 9.39 13.41
CA PRO A 110 6.01 8.99 14.71
C PRO A 110 4.90 8.81 15.74
N VAL A 111 5.22 8.07 16.81
CA VAL A 111 4.32 7.88 17.96
C VAL A 111 3.88 9.22 18.53
N GLY A 112 2.60 9.36 18.82
CA GLY A 112 1.97 10.58 19.33
C GLY A 112 1.39 11.48 18.24
N ASN A 113 1.83 11.35 16.99
CA ASN A 113 1.27 12.15 15.89
C ASN A 113 -0.09 11.62 15.44
N ALA A 114 -0.90 12.54 14.90
CA ALA A 114 -2.07 12.14 14.12
C ALA A 114 -1.66 11.33 12.89
N ALA A 115 -2.47 10.33 12.54
CA ALA A 115 -2.29 9.50 11.38
C ALA A 115 -2.68 10.24 10.08
N ILE A 116 -2.03 11.36 9.86
CA ILE A 116 -2.04 12.12 8.62
C ILE A 116 -0.66 11.93 8.01
N ASN A 117 -0.57 11.13 6.95
CA ASN A 117 0.70 10.74 6.37
C ASN A 117 1.44 11.93 5.73
N HIS A 118 2.74 11.76 5.44
CA HIS A 118 3.60 12.87 5.01
C HIS A 118 3.12 13.56 3.73
N VAL A 119 2.65 12.81 2.71
CA VAL A 119 2.14 13.43 1.47
C VAL A 119 0.87 14.23 1.71
N PRO A 120 -0.18 13.73 2.39
CA PRO A 120 -1.31 14.54 2.80
C PRO A 120 -0.94 15.79 3.62
N ARG A 121 0.00 15.68 4.55
CA ARG A 121 0.50 16.84 5.31
C ARG A 121 1.12 17.89 4.41
N GLN A 122 1.93 17.47 3.45
CA GLN A 122 2.53 18.36 2.46
C GLN A 122 1.45 19.02 1.60
N MET A 123 0.48 18.25 1.11
CA MET A 123 -0.64 18.79 0.31
C MET A 123 -1.44 19.84 1.08
N ILE A 124 -1.77 19.58 2.34
CA ILE A 124 -2.47 20.53 3.22
C ILE A 124 -1.64 21.81 3.36
N ARG A 125 -0.37 21.68 3.70
CA ARG A 125 0.55 22.82 3.90
C ARG A 125 0.67 23.68 2.64
N GLU A 126 0.97 23.07 1.50
CA GLU A 126 1.12 23.77 0.22
C GLU A 126 -0.15 24.51 -0.18
N ASN A 127 -1.32 23.89 -0.02
CA ASN A 127 -2.60 24.51 -0.33
C ASN A 127 -2.92 25.72 0.57
N VAL A 128 -2.62 25.63 1.86
CA VAL A 128 -2.81 26.75 2.80
C VAL A 128 -1.79 27.86 2.53
N GLU A 129 -0.53 27.53 2.28
CA GLU A 129 0.53 28.50 1.92
C GLU A 129 0.20 29.26 0.63
N GLU A 130 -0.35 28.58 -0.39
CA GLU A 130 -0.80 29.25 -1.63
C GLU A 130 -1.88 30.27 -1.34
N ILE A 131 -2.81 29.99 -0.45
CA ILE A 131 -3.84 30.94 -0.05
C ILE A 131 -3.24 32.13 0.70
N GLN A 132 -2.31 31.88 1.63
CA GLN A 132 -1.59 32.95 2.33
C GLN A 132 -0.85 33.87 1.36
N LYS A 133 -0.14 33.30 0.39
CA LYS A 133 0.55 34.08 -0.66
C LYS A 133 -0.42 34.87 -1.52
N LYS A 134 -1.54 34.27 -1.92
CA LYS A 134 -2.56 34.92 -2.75
C LYS A 134 -3.21 36.11 -2.07
N LEU A 135 -3.38 36.06 -0.74
CA LEU A 135 -4.04 37.07 0.05
C LEU A 135 -3.06 38.02 0.77
N ASP A 136 -1.75 37.76 0.64
CA ASP A 136 -0.68 38.46 1.35
C ASP A 136 -0.91 38.48 2.87
N ASP A 137 -1.33 37.34 3.42
CA ASP A 137 -1.65 37.18 4.83
C ASP A 137 -0.94 35.93 5.41
N PHE A 138 0.13 36.14 6.14
CA PHE A 138 1.00 35.11 6.67
C PHE A 138 0.83 34.88 8.19
N ARG A 139 -0.31 35.27 8.74
CA ARG A 139 -0.61 34.98 10.14
C ARG A 139 -0.52 33.46 10.41
N ALA A 140 -0.08 33.12 11.60
CA ALA A 140 -0.02 31.75 12.06
C ALA A 140 -1.39 31.06 12.00
N LEU A 141 -1.45 29.85 11.45
CA LEU A 141 -2.69 29.08 11.29
C LEU A 141 -2.53 27.71 11.92
N GLN A 142 -3.62 27.20 12.50
CA GLN A 142 -3.77 25.82 12.90
C GLN A 142 -4.82 25.15 12.04
N VAL A 143 -4.50 23.96 11.53
CA VAL A 143 -5.39 23.12 10.70
C VAL A 143 -5.65 21.83 11.43
N ILE A 144 -6.91 21.55 11.77
CA ILE A 144 -7.36 20.30 12.39
C ILE A 144 -8.22 19.53 11.41
N ILE A 145 -7.81 18.32 11.10
CA ILE A 145 -8.55 17.40 10.23
C ILE A 145 -9.39 16.46 11.08
N SER A 146 -10.68 16.35 10.78
CA SER A 146 -11.62 15.50 11.52
C SER A 146 -12.48 14.69 10.56
N VAL A 147 -12.91 13.51 11.01
CA VAL A 147 -13.79 12.62 10.26
C VAL A 147 -14.85 12.10 11.23
N PRO A 148 -16.10 12.61 11.19
CA PRO A 148 -17.12 12.22 12.18
C PRO A 148 -17.36 10.72 12.27
N GLU A 149 -17.32 10.01 11.14
CA GLU A 149 -17.49 8.55 11.06
C GLU A 149 -16.18 7.78 11.25
N GLY A 150 -15.07 8.48 11.49
CA GLY A 150 -13.73 7.89 11.42
C GLY A 150 -13.47 6.78 12.42
N GLU A 151 -13.99 6.87 13.63
CA GLU A 151 -13.84 5.80 14.65
C GLU A 151 -14.52 4.49 14.21
N GLU A 152 -15.75 4.58 13.67
CA GLU A 152 -16.47 3.41 13.18
C GLU A 152 -15.83 2.83 11.92
N LEU A 153 -15.46 3.68 10.97
CA LEU A 153 -14.79 3.25 9.74
C LEU A 153 -13.45 2.57 10.02
N ALA A 154 -12.70 3.04 11.01
CA ALA A 154 -11.39 2.48 11.38
C ALA A 154 -11.48 1.02 11.84
N LYS A 155 -12.60 0.58 12.39
CA LYS A 155 -12.82 -0.83 12.79
C LYS A 155 -12.75 -1.80 11.60
N HIS A 156 -13.01 -1.31 10.39
CA HIS A 156 -12.95 -2.07 9.13
C HIS A 156 -11.63 -1.87 8.37
N THR A 157 -10.66 -1.22 8.98
CA THR A 157 -9.31 -0.99 8.44
C THR A 157 -8.28 -1.77 9.24
N PHE A 158 -7.01 -1.71 8.81
CA PHE A 158 -5.89 -2.28 9.57
C PHE A 158 -5.47 -1.43 10.78
N ASN A 159 -5.98 -0.20 10.92
CA ASN A 159 -5.53 0.74 11.95
C ASN A 159 -5.52 0.17 13.37
N PRO A 160 -6.56 -0.52 13.87
CA PRO A 160 -6.53 -1.10 15.21
C PRO A 160 -5.36 -2.08 15.42
N ARG A 161 -5.02 -2.85 14.39
CA ARG A 161 -3.93 -3.84 14.42
C ARG A 161 -2.55 -3.20 14.25
N LEU A 162 -2.49 -2.02 13.61
CA LEU A 162 -1.27 -1.22 13.47
C LEU A 162 -0.93 -0.40 14.72
N GLY A 163 -1.83 -0.35 15.70
CA GLY A 163 -1.70 0.51 16.86
C GLY A 163 -2.03 1.98 16.56
N ILE A 164 -2.86 2.23 15.56
CA ILE A 164 -3.44 3.54 15.29
C ILE A 164 -4.83 3.57 15.92
N THR A 165 -5.03 4.44 16.90
CA THR A 165 -6.24 4.48 17.72
C THR A 165 -7.08 5.71 17.45
N GLY A 166 -8.41 5.57 17.60
CA GLY A 166 -9.35 6.69 17.57
C GLY A 166 -9.86 7.12 16.19
N GLY A 167 -9.42 6.48 15.11
CA GLY A 167 -9.94 6.82 13.79
C GLY A 167 -9.15 6.27 12.61
N ILE A 168 -9.51 6.77 11.43
CA ILE A 168 -8.87 6.42 10.17
C ILE A 168 -7.56 7.19 9.97
N SER A 169 -6.76 6.72 9.01
CA SER A 169 -5.60 7.45 8.50
C SER A 169 -6.00 8.35 7.33
N ILE A 170 -5.43 9.54 7.29
CA ILE A 170 -5.48 10.43 6.13
C ILE A 170 -4.25 10.11 5.28
N LEU A 171 -4.46 9.55 4.11
CA LEU A 171 -3.41 8.94 3.29
C LEU A 171 -3.64 9.13 1.79
N GLY A 172 -2.66 8.70 1.01
CA GLY A 172 -2.63 8.74 -0.43
C GLY A 172 -1.40 9.47 -0.95
N THR A 173 -0.63 8.84 -1.84
CA THR A 173 0.62 9.39 -2.37
C THR A 173 0.43 10.18 -3.66
N SER A 174 -0.55 9.80 -4.48
CA SER A 174 -0.86 10.44 -5.77
C SER A 174 -2.00 11.45 -5.70
N GLY A 175 -2.78 11.43 -4.63
CA GLY A 175 -4.03 12.20 -4.48
C GLY A 175 -5.24 11.62 -5.22
N ILE A 176 -5.02 10.62 -6.07
CA ILE A 176 -6.03 9.98 -6.93
C ILE A 176 -6.13 8.51 -6.57
N VAL A 177 -7.36 7.99 -6.48
CA VAL A 177 -7.64 6.55 -6.36
C VAL A 177 -7.83 5.99 -7.76
N VAL A 178 -6.93 5.09 -8.17
CA VAL A 178 -7.07 4.31 -9.40
C VAL A 178 -7.51 2.91 -9.00
N PRO A 179 -8.77 2.52 -9.27
CA PRO A 179 -9.28 1.22 -8.88
C PRO A 179 -8.46 0.07 -9.46
N MET A 180 -8.18 -0.94 -8.65
CA MET A 180 -7.41 -2.14 -9.07
C MET A 180 -6.02 -1.82 -9.62
N SER A 181 -5.43 -0.70 -9.24
CA SER A 181 -4.08 -0.34 -9.68
C SER A 181 -3.02 -1.25 -9.04
N GLU A 182 -1.93 -1.46 -9.75
CA GLU A 182 -0.76 -2.18 -9.24
C GLU A 182 -0.21 -1.52 -7.97
N GLU A 183 -0.13 -0.20 -7.96
CA GLU A 183 0.30 0.58 -6.80
C GLU A 183 -0.59 0.35 -5.57
N ALA A 184 -1.91 0.27 -5.74
CA ALA A 184 -2.85 -0.01 -4.66
C ALA A 184 -2.65 -1.43 -4.10
N LEU A 185 -2.42 -2.42 -4.96
CA LEU A 185 -2.15 -3.80 -4.55
C LEU A 185 -0.82 -3.89 -3.77
N ILE A 186 0.23 -3.25 -4.26
CA ILE A 186 1.54 -3.20 -3.59
C ILE A 186 1.43 -2.50 -2.23
N SER A 187 0.68 -1.39 -2.17
CA SER A 187 0.44 -0.68 -0.91
C SER A 187 -0.30 -1.54 0.11
N THR A 188 -1.27 -2.34 -0.32
CA THR A 188 -1.98 -3.27 0.57
C THR A 188 -1.04 -4.33 1.13
N ILE A 189 -0.14 -4.89 0.31
CA ILE A 189 0.88 -5.84 0.77
C ILE A 189 1.73 -5.21 1.87
N ARG A 190 2.21 -3.98 1.65
CA ARG A 190 3.01 -3.25 2.65
C ARG A 190 2.27 -3.07 3.97
N VAL A 191 1.01 -2.63 3.92
CA VAL A 191 0.19 -2.44 5.13
C VAL A 191 -0.01 -3.74 5.90
N GLU A 192 -0.26 -4.85 5.21
CA GLU A 192 -0.36 -6.16 5.85
C GLU A 192 0.96 -6.57 6.52
N MET A 193 2.09 -6.32 5.89
CA MET A 193 3.42 -6.59 6.46
C MET A 193 3.70 -5.72 7.69
N GLU A 194 3.39 -4.43 7.63
CA GLU A 194 3.48 -3.51 8.77
C GLU A 194 2.64 -4.00 9.95
N MET A 195 1.43 -4.48 9.69
CA MET A 195 0.55 -5.08 10.68
C MET A 195 1.20 -6.31 11.33
N ARG A 196 1.80 -7.22 10.54
CA ARG A 196 2.51 -8.39 11.09
C ARG A 196 3.67 -7.97 11.99
N LYS A 197 4.45 -7.00 11.53
CA LYS A 197 5.56 -6.46 12.33
C LYS A 197 5.09 -5.83 13.64
N ALA A 198 4.02 -5.02 13.58
CA ALA A 198 3.42 -4.39 14.76
C ALA A 198 2.86 -5.41 15.77
N GLN A 199 2.43 -6.58 15.31
CA GLN A 199 1.98 -7.70 16.14
C GLN A 199 3.13 -8.54 16.72
N GLY A 200 4.38 -8.22 16.40
CA GLY A 200 5.56 -8.86 16.94
C GLY A 200 6.11 -10.03 16.11
N ASP A 201 5.62 -10.23 14.88
CA ASP A 201 6.15 -11.25 14.00
C ASP A 201 7.61 -10.90 13.61
N ARG A 202 8.52 -11.81 13.85
CA ARG A 202 9.94 -11.68 13.47
C ARG A 202 10.23 -12.36 12.14
N VAL A 203 9.49 -13.41 11.82
CA VAL A 203 9.57 -14.14 10.56
C VAL A 203 8.31 -13.82 9.75
N LEU A 204 8.51 -13.32 8.53
CA LEU A 204 7.41 -13.06 7.61
C LEU A 204 7.05 -14.34 6.86
N LEU A 205 5.79 -14.75 6.94
CA LEU A 205 5.24 -15.85 6.16
C LEU A 205 4.53 -15.29 4.93
N VAL A 206 4.96 -15.67 3.74
CA VAL A 206 4.46 -15.14 2.47
C VAL A 206 3.97 -16.23 1.54
N THR A 207 2.83 -16.00 0.94
CA THR A 207 2.29 -16.84 -0.13
C THR A 207 1.89 -15.96 -1.32
N PRO A 208 2.17 -16.33 -2.56
CA PRO A 208 1.67 -15.57 -3.72
C PRO A 208 0.14 -15.58 -3.86
N GLY A 209 -0.51 -16.65 -3.41
CA GLY A 209 -1.96 -16.80 -3.52
C GLY A 209 -2.53 -17.91 -2.63
N ASN A 210 -3.79 -18.27 -2.90
CA ASN A 210 -4.55 -19.20 -2.06
C ASN A 210 -3.93 -20.59 -1.96
N TYR A 211 -3.30 -21.09 -3.02
CA TYR A 211 -2.66 -22.42 -3.02
C TYR A 211 -1.64 -22.55 -1.87
N GLY A 212 -0.77 -21.57 -1.70
CA GLY A 212 0.20 -21.56 -0.61
C GLY A 212 -0.47 -21.51 0.77
N GLN A 213 -1.53 -20.75 0.91
CA GLN A 213 -2.29 -20.70 2.17
C GLN A 213 -2.97 -22.02 2.50
N ASP A 214 -3.58 -22.67 1.51
CA ASP A 214 -4.23 -23.98 1.73
C ASP A 214 -3.20 -25.07 2.07
N PHE A 215 -2.04 -25.02 1.42
CA PHE A 215 -0.93 -25.90 1.77
C PHE A 215 -0.44 -25.69 3.22
N LEU A 216 -0.32 -24.43 3.68
CA LEU A 216 0.09 -24.12 5.05
C LEU A 216 -0.88 -24.63 6.11
N LYS A 217 -2.18 -24.72 5.81
CA LYS A 217 -3.19 -25.28 6.72
C LYS A 217 -2.93 -26.77 7.06
N THR A 218 -2.17 -27.46 6.22
CA THR A 218 -1.79 -28.87 6.49
C THR A 218 -0.72 -29.00 7.58
N TYR A 219 -0.10 -27.90 8.00
CA TYR A 219 0.94 -27.85 9.03
C TYR A 219 0.41 -27.15 10.29
N PRO A 220 -0.08 -27.89 11.32
CA PRO A 220 -0.72 -27.29 12.49
C PRO A 220 0.16 -26.33 13.30
N TRP A 221 1.47 -26.44 13.17
CA TRP A 221 2.46 -25.60 13.86
C TRP A 221 2.75 -24.28 13.12
N VAL A 222 2.23 -24.11 11.91
CA VAL A 222 2.35 -22.85 11.14
C VAL A 222 1.09 -22.03 11.30
N ARG A 223 1.27 -20.79 11.65
CA ARG A 223 0.16 -19.83 11.73
C ARG A 223 -0.22 -19.32 10.33
N ALA A 224 -0.96 -20.14 9.58
CA ALA A 224 -1.37 -19.82 8.21
C ALA A 224 -2.18 -18.50 8.13
N ASP A 225 -2.88 -18.15 9.20
CA ASP A 225 -3.61 -16.87 9.36
C ASP A 225 -2.68 -15.65 9.42
N HIS A 226 -1.39 -15.85 9.72
CA HIS A 226 -0.37 -14.80 9.69
C HIS A 226 0.28 -14.61 8.32
N SER A 227 -0.08 -15.41 7.31
CA SER A 227 0.50 -15.28 5.99
C SER A 227 0.03 -14.01 5.28
N VAL A 228 0.99 -13.37 4.61
CA VAL A 228 0.75 -12.22 3.72
C VAL A 228 0.71 -12.71 2.29
N LYS A 229 -0.29 -12.28 1.53
CA LYS A 229 -0.39 -12.57 0.10
C LYS A 229 0.37 -11.53 -0.71
N CYS A 230 1.40 -11.95 -1.44
CA CYS A 230 2.20 -11.01 -2.24
C CYS A 230 1.82 -10.96 -3.73
N SER A 231 0.85 -11.77 -4.18
CA SER A 231 0.53 -11.88 -5.61
C SER A 231 1.78 -12.16 -6.44
N ASN A 232 2.01 -11.40 -7.49
CA ASN A 232 3.19 -11.51 -8.35
C ASN A 232 4.38 -10.65 -7.88
N TYR A 233 4.22 -9.85 -6.81
CA TYR A 233 5.15 -8.81 -6.38
C TYR A 233 6.20 -9.32 -5.39
N VAL A 234 6.93 -10.35 -5.78
CA VAL A 234 7.95 -10.98 -4.92
C VAL A 234 9.07 -10.00 -4.56
N GLY A 235 9.58 -9.26 -5.54
CA GLY A 235 10.66 -8.29 -5.33
C GLY A 235 10.27 -7.18 -4.37
N LYS A 236 9.09 -6.58 -4.55
CA LYS A 236 8.57 -5.55 -3.63
C LYS A 236 8.37 -6.08 -2.22
N THR A 237 7.91 -7.32 -2.09
CA THR A 237 7.76 -7.97 -0.79
C THR A 237 9.11 -8.16 -0.08
N LEU A 238 10.16 -8.52 -0.81
CA LEU A 238 11.52 -8.63 -0.27
C LEU A 238 12.08 -7.28 0.18
N GLU A 239 11.90 -6.22 -0.65
CA GLU A 239 12.27 -4.84 -0.30
C GLU A 239 11.59 -4.40 1.00
N PHE A 240 10.28 -4.53 1.09
CA PHE A 240 9.52 -4.15 2.28
C PHE A 240 9.92 -4.96 3.53
N ALA A 241 10.20 -6.25 3.37
CA ALA A 241 10.63 -7.07 4.50
C ALA A 241 11.98 -6.61 5.06
N ALA A 242 12.90 -6.20 4.19
CA ALA A 242 14.18 -5.63 4.59
C ALA A 242 13.99 -4.27 5.28
N GLU A 243 13.20 -3.36 4.70
CA GLU A 243 12.90 -2.04 5.26
C GLU A 243 12.23 -2.14 6.65
N LEU A 244 11.29 -3.08 6.81
CA LEU A 244 10.56 -3.29 8.06
C LEU A 244 11.36 -4.08 9.10
N GLY A 245 12.54 -4.59 8.73
CA GLY A 245 13.45 -5.29 9.63
C GLY A 245 12.92 -6.66 10.08
N PHE A 246 12.35 -7.46 9.18
CA PHE A 246 12.08 -8.87 9.46
C PHE A 246 13.39 -9.66 9.50
N ASP A 247 13.49 -10.58 10.44
CA ASP A 247 14.70 -11.42 10.62
C ASP A 247 14.83 -12.49 9.52
N ALA A 248 13.69 -12.97 9.02
CA ALA A 248 13.62 -13.99 7.97
C ALA A 248 12.28 -13.95 7.23
N ILE A 249 12.26 -14.56 6.06
CA ILE A 249 11.06 -14.74 5.25
C ILE A 249 10.91 -16.21 4.91
N LEU A 250 9.70 -16.76 5.10
CA LEU A 250 9.31 -18.06 4.61
C LEU A 250 8.30 -17.89 3.47
N PHE A 251 8.75 -18.16 2.24
CA PHE A 251 7.87 -18.23 1.09
C PHE A 251 7.31 -19.64 0.91
N VAL A 252 6.00 -19.74 0.74
CA VAL A 252 5.31 -20.97 0.35
C VAL A 252 4.54 -20.72 -0.93
N ALA A 253 5.04 -21.28 -2.02
CA ALA A 253 4.55 -21.00 -3.35
C ALA A 253 4.55 -22.26 -4.23
N HIS A 254 3.69 -22.28 -5.24
CA HIS A 254 3.73 -23.30 -6.27
C HIS A 254 4.95 -23.11 -7.17
N LEU A 255 5.64 -24.20 -7.46
CA LEU A 255 6.88 -24.19 -8.27
C LEU A 255 6.66 -23.51 -9.65
N GLY A 256 5.48 -23.69 -10.24
CA GLY A 256 5.15 -23.19 -11.56
C GLY A 256 5.35 -21.68 -11.76
N LYS A 257 5.12 -20.89 -10.71
CA LYS A 257 5.41 -19.44 -10.77
C LYS A 257 6.74 -19.09 -10.11
N PHE A 258 7.07 -19.77 -9.01
CA PHE A 258 8.19 -19.40 -8.18
C PHE A 258 9.55 -19.76 -8.78
N VAL A 259 9.60 -20.69 -9.73
CA VAL A 259 10.82 -20.99 -10.49
C VAL A 259 11.40 -19.76 -11.19
N LYS A 260 10.55 -18.81 -11.60
CA LYS A 260 10.98 -17.55 -12.23
C LYS A 260 11.89 -16.71 -11.32
N VAL A 261 11.67 -16.78 -10.00
CA VAL A 261 12.48 -16.06 -9.01
C VAL A 261 13.93 -16.56 -9.03
N SER A 262 14.16 -17.82 -9.34
CA SER A 262 15.51 -18.37 -9.49
C SER A 262 16.30 -17.77 -10.64
N GLY A 263 15.60 -17.23 -11.63
CA GLY A 263 16.17 -16.48 -12.75
C GLY A 263 16.25 -14.96 -12.50
N GLY A 264 15.93 -14.50 -11.30
CA GLY A 264 15.92 -13.08 -10.96
C GLY A 264 14.67 -12.32 -11.45
N ILE A 265 13.61 -13.04 -11.86
CA ILE A 265 12.33 -12.46 -12.27
C ILE A 265 11.51 -12.22 -11.01
N MET A 266 11.49 -10.99 -10.52
CA MET A 266 10.92 -10.62 -9.23
C MET A 266 9.44 -10.23 -9.29
N ASN A 267 8.89 -9.94 -10.48
CA ASN A 267 7.46 -9.92 -10.76
C ASN A 267 7.11 -11.16 -11.56
N THR A 268 6.40 -12.10 -10.95
CA THR A 268 6.13 -13.43 -11.54
C THR A 268 4.95 -13.46 -12.51
N HIS A 269 4.38 -12.28 -12.86
CA HIS A 269 3.32 -12.19 -13.85
C HIS A 269 3.82 -12.61 -15.24
N SER A 270 3.01 -13.38 -15.98
CA SER A 270 3.39 -13.91 -17.29
C SER A 270 3.65 -12.83 -18.37
N HIS A 271 3.10 -11.62 -18.17
CA HIS A 271 3.39 -10.47 -19.04
C HIS A 271 4.81 -9.93 -18.90
N GLU A 272 5.46 -10.14 -17.75
CA GLU A 272 6.82 -9.68 -17.49
C GLU A 272 7.84 -10.61 -18.15
N ALA A 273 7.71 -11.90 -17.94
CA ALA A 273 8.54 -12.93 -18.54
C ALA A 273 7.94 -14.32 -18.39
N ASP A 274 8.18 -15.19 -19.35
CA ASP A 274 7.90 -16.61 -19.25
C ASP A 274 9.05 -17.42 -19.81
N CYS A 275 10.00 -17.79 -18.96
CA CYS A 275 11.15 -18.64 -19.28
C CYS A 275 11.27 -19.81 -18.29
N ARG A 276 10.14 -20.40 -17.90
CA ARG A 276 10.08 -21.48 -16.90
C ARG A 276 10.79 -22.73 -17.36
N ALA A 277 10.59 -23.13 -18.62
CA ALA A 277 11.25 -24.29 -19.21
C ALA A 277 12.77 -24.13 -19.24
N GLU A 278 13.25 -22.95 -19.65
CA GLU A 278 14.67 -22.61 -19.71
C GLU A 278 15.31 -22.59 -18.32
N LEU A 279 14.63 -21.99 -17.33
CA LEU A 279 15.12 -21.94 -15.97
C LEU A 279 15.16 -23.32 -15.32
N LEU A 280 14.12 -24.13 -15.48
CA LEU A 280 14.10 -25.50 -14.99
C LEU A 280 15.19 -26.35 -15.65
N THR A 281 15.37 -26.20 -16.96
CA THR A 281 16.43 -26.90 -17.69
C THR A 281 17.81 -26.52 -17.19
N ALA A 282 18.07 -25.20 -17.01
CA ALA A 282 19.34 -24.72 -16.50
C ALA A 282 19.63 -25.30 -15.10
N GLN A 283 18.65 -25.33 -14.22
CA GLN A 283 18.80 -25.90 -12.88
C GLN A 283 18.97 -27.43 -12.91
N ALA A 284 18.25 -28.12 -13.80
CA ALA A 284 18.42 -29.56 -13.99
C ALA A 284 19.82 -29.93 -14.47
N VAL A 285 20.36 -29.18 -15.44
CA VAL A 285 21.74 -29.37 -15.92
C VAL A 285 22.76 -29.13 -14.81
N ARG A 286 22.60 -28.09 -14.00
CA ARG A 286 23.43 -27.85 -12.81
C ARG A 286 23.37 -28.99 -11.79
N ALA A 287 22.21 -29.65 -11.72
CA ALA A 287 22.01 -30.83 -10.86
C ALA A 287 22.51 -32.15 -11.49
N GLY A 288 23.05 -32.11 -12.72
CA GLY A 288 23.66 -33.25 -13.41
C GLY A 288 22.78 -33.92 -14.46
N ALA A 289 21.71 -33.26 -14.95
CA ALA A 289 20.92 -33.76 -16.07
C ALA A 289 21.77 -33.79 -17.35
N ASP A 290 21.57 -34.84 -18.13
CA ASP A 290 22.22 -34.96 -19.43
C ASP A 290 21.55 -34.13 -20.54
N LEU A 291 22.18 -34.05 -21.70
CA LEU A 291 21.68 -33.27 -22.84
C LEU A 291 20.33 -33.78 -23.36
N ALA A 292 20.08 -35.08 -23.30
CA ALA A 292 18.82 -35.64 -23.78
C ALA A 292 17.64 -35.20 -22.89
N LEU A 293 17.84 -35.25 -21.58
CA LEU A 293 16.87 -34.77 -20.59
C LEU A 293 16.68 -33.25 -20.70
N ALA A 294 17.77 -32.48 -20.88
CA ALA A 294 17.70 -31.03 -21.06
C ALA A 294 16.85 -30.63 -22.28
N LYS A 295 17.01 -31.32 -23.41
CA LYS A 295 16.19 -31.07 -24.60
C LYS A 295 14.71 -31.34 -24.35
N LYS A 296 14.38 -32.46 -23.68
CA LYS A 296 12.98 -32.76 -23.31
C LYS A 296 12.36 -31.68 -22.42
N LEU A 297 13.12 -31.16 -21.46
CA LEU A 297 12.64 -30.11 -20.56
C LEU A 297 12.36 -28.80 -21.30
N LEU A 298 13.19 -28.43 -22.28
CA LEU A 298 12.98 -27.23 -23.11
C LEU A 298 11.72 -27.28 -23.98
N GLU A 299 11.23 -28.49 -24.31
CA GLU A 299 10.04 -28.68 -25.13
C GLU A 299 8.75 -28.70 -24.30
N THR A 300 8.83 -28.61 -22.95
CA THR A 300 7.65 -28.65 -22.10
C THR A 300 6.81 -27.36 -22.19
N GLY A 301 5.50 -27.52 -22.22
CA GLY A 301 4.55 -26.42 -22.22
C GLY A 301 4.14 -25.97 -20.83
N THR A 302 4.29 -26.83 -19.81
CA THR A 302 3.89 -26.56 -18.43
C THR A 302 4.97 -26.98 -17.43
N THR A 303 4.95 -26.39 -16.25
CA THR A 303 5.85 -26.78 -15.17
C THR A 303 5.55 -28.17 -14.64
N GLU A 304 4.27 -28.55 -14.60
CA GLU A 304 3.81 -29.88 -14.19
C GLU A 304 4.39 -30.97 -15.11
N GLU A 305 4.38 -30.73 -16.42
CA GLU A 305 5.00 -31.63 -17.41
C GLU A 305 6.51 -31.76 -17.17
N ALA A 306 7.21 -30.63 -16.96
CA ALA A 306 8.64 -30.64 -16.67
C ALA A 306 8.96 -31.41 -15.38
N VAL A 307 8.15 -31.21 -14.33
CA VAL A 307 8.29 -31.93 -13.05
C VAL A 307 8.08 -33.43 -13.24
N GLN A 308 7.11 -33.84 -14.06
CA GLN A 308 6.83 -35.25 -14.36
C GLN A 308 8.02 -35.89 -15.09
N ILE A 309 8.58 -35.22 -16.10
CA ILE A 309 9.79 -35.67 -16.81
C ILE A 309 10.97 -35.84 -15.85
N LEU A 310 11.21 -34.89 -14.95
CA LEU A 310 12.26 -34.95 -13.94
C LEU A 310 12.05 -36.14 -12.95
N LYS A 311 10.78 -36.39 -12.59
CA LYS A 311 10.41 -37.50 -11.72
C LYS A 311 10.68 -38.86 -12.38
N GLU A 312 10.28 -39.02 -13.63
CA GLU A 312 10.50 -40.25 -14.41
C GLU A 312 11.99 -40.54 -14.66
N ALA A 313 12.78 -39.45 -14.85
CA ALA A 313 14.23 -39.53 -14.96
C ALA A 313 14.96 -39.80 -13.61
N GLY A 314 14.24 -39.92 -12.49
CA GLY A 314 14.82 -40.12 -11.17
C GLY A 314 15.50 -38.87 -10.58
N CYS A 315 15.48 -37.75 -11.27
CA CYS A 315 16.13 -36.51 -10.82
C CYS A 315 15.42 -35.86 -9.64
N LEU A 316 14.14 -36.17 -9.37
CA LEU A 316 13.41 -35.68 -8.22
C LEU A 316 13.74 -36.38 -6.91
N LYS A 317 14.33 -37.58 -6.91
CA LYS A 317 14.92 -38.17 -5.69
C LYS A 317 16.11 -37.34 -5.20
N GLU A 318 16.71 -36.56 -6.09
CA GLU A 318 17.72 -35.53 -5.81
C GLU A 318 17.08 -34.11 -5.75
N SER A 319 15.77 -34.00 -5.52
CA SER A 319 15.02 -32.74 -5.46
C SER A 319 15.60 -31.73 -4.47
N GLY A 320 16.35 -32.25 -3.48
CA GLY A 320 17.18 -31.40 -2.63
C GLY A 320 18.33 -30.71 -3.36
N LYS A 321 18.80 -31.21 -4.52
CA LYS A 321 19.83 -30.55 -5.33
C LYS A 321 19.22 -29.44 -6.21
N ILE A 322 18.07 -29.70 -6.86
CA ILE A 322 17.36 -28.66 -7.65
C ILE A 322 16.89 -27.56 -6.71
N GLY A 323 16.28 -27.89 -5.58
CA GLY A 323 15.87 -26.92 -4.59
C GLY A 323 17.02 -26.11 -4.00
N ARG A 324 18.20 -26.72 -3.77
CA ARG A 324 19.40 -26.01 -3.31
C ARG A 324 19.99 -25.11 -4.38
N ALA A 325 19.97 -25.51 -5.66
CA ALA A 325 20.43 -24.69 -6.75
C ALA A 325 19.57 -23.40 -6.88
N VAL A 326 18.25 -23.53 -6.78
CA VAL A 326 17.33 -22.39 -6.75
C VAL A 326 17.60 -21.48 -5.54
N GLN A 327 17.80 -22.05 -4.35
CA GLN A 327 18.13 -21.27 -3.14
C GLN A 327 19.48 -20.53 -3.26
N GLN A 328 20.48 -21.14 -3.87
CA GLN A 328 21.79 -20.52 -4.07
C GLN A 328 21.70 -19.31 -5.00
N GLU A 329 21.00 -19.43 -6.12
CA GLU A 329 20.80 -18.33 -7.07
C GLU A 329 20.06 -17.15 -6.44
N CYS A 330 19.09 -17.40 -5.58
CA CYS A 330 18.39 -16.33 -4.86
C CYS A 330 19.29 -15.60 -3.85
N ARG A 331 20.24 -16.31 -3.22
CA ARG A 331 21.21 -15.70 -2.29
C ARG A 331 22.26 -14.87 -2.98
N ASP A 332 22.73 -15.30 -4.14
CA ASP A 332 23.81 -14.63 -4.88
C ASP A 332 23.32 -13.37 -5.63
N ARG A 333 22.01 -13.14 -5.70
CA ARG A 333 21.38 -11.98 -6.37
C ARG A 333 20.69 -10.99 -5.41
N SER A 334 20.67 -11.27 -4.13
CA SER A 334 20.19 -10.38 -3.07
C SER A 334 21.35 -9.65 -2.41
#